data_2fbe3294f99129e648acba41dd569a2b
#
_entry.id   2fbe3294f99129e648acba41dd569a2b
#
_cell.length_a   1.000
_cell.length_b   1.000
_cell.length_c   1.000
_cell.angle_alpha   90.00
_cell.angle_beta   90.00
_cell.angle_gamma   90.00
#
_symmetry.space_group_name_H-M   'P 1'
#
loop_
_entity.id
_entity.type
_entity.pdbx_description
1 polymer ?
#
loop_
_entity_poly.entity_id
_entity_poly.type
_entity_poly.pdbx_seq_one_letter_code
_entity_poly.pdbx_strand_id
1 'polypeptide(L)'
;LDGTKVEANANRYTFVWRKAVEGNRAKLQAKVRAHLEEVDRLCEAEESLAALLPEEDAEVTSGDVARVAGAINARLEGSPKSRPLKRAKRLVERDFLPRLEGYESRVAEIGGGRGSLSKTDPDATFMRMKEDHMGNGQLKAGYNVQVGTQNQVVVHATLHQRPGDTACAVPH
;
A
#
# COMPACT_ATOMS: atom_id res chain seq x y z
N LEU A 1 -32.61 6.72 -10.51
CA LEU A 1 -31.38 6.18 -9.95
C LEU A 1 -31.28 6.56 -8.49
N ASP A 2 -31.10 5.61 -7.60
CA ASP A 2 -30.88 5.85 -6.17
C ASP A 2 -29.70 5.00 -5.68
N GLY A 3 -28.81 5.63 -4.88
CA GLY A 3 -27.66 4.98 -4.28
C GLY A 3 -27.90 4.66 -2.81
N THR A 4 -27.60 3.44 -2.39
CA THR A 4 -27.59 3.05 -0.99
C THR A 4 -26.27 2.44 -0.58
N LYS A 5 -25.94 2.52 0.72
CA LYS A 5 -24.71 1.92 1.26
C LYS A 5 -25.07 0.70 2.08
N VAL A 6 -24.47 -0.43 1.74
CA VAL A 6 -24.68 -1.71 2.42
C VAL A 6 -23.42 -2.04 3.23
N GLU A 7 -23.60 -2.35 4.52
CA GLU A 7 -22.50 -2.76 5.40
C GLU A 7 -21.98 -4.15 4.99
N ALA A 8 -20.68 -4.28 4.84
CA ALA A 8 -20.02 -5.56 4.59
C ALA A 8 -19.94 -6.36 5.91
N ASN A 9 -19.98 -7.69 5.77
CA ASN A 9 -19.71 -8.59 6.90
C ASN A 9 -18.19 -8.65 7.17
N ALA A 10 -17.63 -7.52 7.59
CA ALA A 10 -16.21 -7.34 7.79
C ALA A 10 -15.90 -6.82 9.19
N ASN A 11 -14.70 -7.19 9.69
CA ASN A 11 -14.26 -6.69 10.98
C ASN A 11 -13.98 -5.18 10.90
N ARG A 12 -14.73 -4.40 11.68
CA ARG A 12 -14.67 -2.94 11.71
C ARG A 12 -13.32 -2.37 12.21
N TYR A 13 -12.49 -3.18 12.82
CA TYR A 13 -11.20 -2.75 13.38
C TYR A 13 -9.99 -3.14 12.54
N THR A 14 -10.18 -3.92 11.48
CA THR A 14 -9.10 -4.36 10.59
C THR A 14 -9.17 -3.65 9.24
N PHE A 15 -8.64 -2.44 9.19
CA PHE A 15 -8.64 -1.61 7.98
C PHE A 15 -7.23 -1.19 7.58
N VAL A 16 -7.06 -0.91 6.29
CA VAL A 16 -5.83 -0.38 5.69
C VAL A 16 -6.19 0.91 4.94
N TRP A 17 -5.53 2.00 5.30
CA TRP A 17 -5.69 3.29 4.66
C TRP A 17 -4.57 3.52 3.64
N ARG A 18 -4.92 3.87 2.39
CA ARG A 18 -3.96 4.21 1.35
C ARG A 18 -2.92 5.23 1.82
N LYS A 19 -3.38 6.37 2.34
CA LYS A 19 -2.51 7.44 2.81
C LYS A 19 -1.51 6.98 3.89
N ALA A 20 -1.91 6.07 4.77
CA ALA A 20 -1.03 5.51 5.79
C ALA A 20 0.01 4.56 5.17
N VAL A 21 -0.38 3.73 4.20
CA VAL A 21 0.52 2.83 3.48
C VAL A 21 1.57 3.62 2.70
N GLU A 22 1.13 4.61 1.91
CA GLU A 22 2.01 5.48 1.11
C GLU A 22 2.97 6.29 2.00
N GLY A 23 2.47 6.86 3.10
CA GLY A 23 3.32 7.58 4.05
C GLY A 23 4.35 6.69 4.76
N ASN A 24 4.00 5.45 5.11
CA ASN A 24 4.92 4.50 5.69
C ASN A 24 5.93 3.98 4.66
N ARG A 25 5.51 3.79 3.41
CA ARG A 25 6.37 3.43 2.28
C ARG A 25 7.42 4.52 2.05
N ALA A 26 7.03 5.79 1.94
CA ALA A 26 7.96 6.90 1.76
C ALA A 26 9.00 7.00 2.90
N LYS A 27 8.56 6.83 4.15
CA LYS A 27 9.48 6.79 5.30
C LYS A 27 10.47 5.62 5.23
N LEU A 28 10.02 4.46 4.75
CA LEU A 28 10.89 3.30 4.59
C LEU A 28 11.91 3.54 3.47
N GLN A 29 11.49 4.12 2.34
CA GLN A 29 12.37 4.45 1.21
C GLN A 29 13.49 5.41 1.64
N ALA A 30 13.16 6.48 2.38
CA ALA A 30 14.17 7.39 2.93
C ALA A 30 15.15 6.66 3.88
N LYS A 31 14.63 5.73 4.70
CA LYS A 31 15.47 4.92 5.59
C LYS A 31 16.39 3.97 4.84
N VAL A 32 15.93 3.38 3.73
CA VAL A 32 16.76 2.54 2.84
C VAL A 32 17.92 3.35 2.29
N ARG A 33 17.66 4.53 1.71
CA ARG A 33 18.68 5.42 1.15
C ARG A 33 19.74 5.77 2.20
N ALA A 34 19.32 6.33 3.32
CA ALA A 34 20.23 6.72 4.39
C ALA A 34 21.09 5.55 4.94
N HIS A 35 20.50 4.35 4.99
CA HIS A 35 21.23 3.16 5.42
C HIS A 35 22.31 2.73 4.44
N LEU A 36 22.01 2.77 3.14
CA LEU A 36 22.98 2.39 2.09
C LEU A 36 24.11 3.40 2.00
N GLU A 37 23.82 4.70 2.09
CA GLU A 37 24.85 5.75 2.18
C GLU A 37 25.79 5.54 3.37
N GLU A 38 25.25 5.14 4.52
CA GLU A 38 26.06 4.81 5.70
C GLU A 38 26.94 3.58 5.47
N VAL A 39 26.40 2.54 4.81
CA VAL A 39 27.17 1.33 4.48
C VAL A 39 28.30 1.66 3.50
N ASP A 40 28.02 2.46 2.45
CA ASP A 40 29.03 2.88 1.48
C ASP A 40 30.17 3.65 2.16
N ARG A 41 29.84 4.57 3.08
CA ARG A 41 30.81 5.33 3.88
C ARG A 41 31.68 4.43 4.76
N LEU A 42 31.08 3.42 5.39
CA LEU A 42 31.79 2.48 6.28
C LEU A 42 32.65 1.45 5.51
N CYS A 43 32.32 1.19 4.26
CA CYS A 43 33.02 0.20 3.45
C CYS A 43 34.11 0.82 2.56
N GLU A 44 34.17 2.16 2.44
CA GLU A 44 35.07 2.89 1.52
C GLU A 44 35.07 2.27 0.10
N ALA A 45 33.88 1.90 -0.38
CA ALA A 45 33.71 1.12 -1.59
C ALA A 45 33.87 2.00 -2.84
N GLU A 46 34.58 1.51 -3.85
CA GLU A 46 34.72 2.20 -5.17
C GLU A 46 33.37 2.38 -5.86
N GLU A 47 32.46 1.43 -5.69
CA GLU A 47 31.10 1.50 -6.22
C GLU A 47 30.09 1.71 -5.09
N SER A 48 29.20 2.69 -5.24
CA SER A 48 28.16 2.99 -4.24
C SER A 48 26.98 2.02 -4.36
N LEU A 49 26.56 1.45 -3.22
CA LEU A 49 25.30 0.68 -3.14
C LEU A 49 24.09 1.60 -3.27
N ALA A 50 24.19 2.81 -2.73
CA ALA A 50 23.13 3.82 -2.84
C ALA A 50 22.92 4.26 -4.31
N ALA A 51 23.94 4.24 -5.15
CA ALA A 51 23.83 4.54 -6.58
C ALA A 51 23.01 3.49 -7.37
N LEU A 52 22.76 2.32 -6.82
CA LEU A 52 21.86 1.32 -7.40
C LEU A 52 20.37 1.67 -7.24
N LEU A 53 20.06 2.60 -6.35
CA LEU A 53 18.70 3.13 -6.21
C LEU A 53 18.41 4.17 -7.29
N PRO A 54 17.14 4.36 -7.63
CA PRO A 54 16.75 5.44 -8.54
C PRO A 54 17.06 6.82 -7.94
N GLU A 55 16.99 7.88 -8.74
CA GLU A 55 17.22 9.26 -8.32
C GLU A 55 16.40 9.66 -7.09
N GLU A 56 16.79 10.74 -6.42
CA GLU A 56 16.26 11.12 -5.09
C GLU A 56 14.76 11.34 -5.09
N ASP A 57 14.22 11.90 -6.19
CA ASP A 57 12.79 12.15 -6.37
C ASP A 57 12.00 10.94 -6.90
N ALA A 58 12.68 9.88 -7.32
CA ALA A 58 12.05 8.69 -7.86
C ALA A 58 11.72 7.67 -6.76
N GLU A 59 10.63 6.95 -6.99
CA GLU A 59 10.13 5.95 -6.06
C GLU A 59 11.04 4.72 -6.03
N VAL A 60 11.47 4.31 -4.84
CA VAL A 60 12.25 3.08 -4.63
C VAL A 60 11.30 1.89 -4.55
N THR A 61 11.48 0.92 -5.42
CA THR A 61 10.69 -0.30 -5.47
C THR A 61 11.34 -1.46 -4.71
N SER A 62 10.57 -2.51 -4.44
CA SER A 62 11.10 -3.77 -3.91
C SER A 62 12.13 -4.40 -4.86
N GLY A 63 11.95 -4.26 -6.18
CA GLY A 63 12.90 -4.71 -7.20
C GLY A 63 14.25 -4.00 -7.10
N ASP A 64 14.26 -2.70 -6.81
CA ASP A 64 15.50 -1.95 -6.60
C ASP A 64 16.25 -2.43 -5.37
N VAL A 65 15.52 -2.65 -4.27
CA VAL A 65 16.11 -3.18 -3.03
C VAL A 65 16.59 -4.62 -3.19
N ALA A 66 15.92 -5.43 -4.00
CA ALA A 66 16.39 -6.78 -4.34
C ALA A 66 17.71 -6.75 -5.14
N ARG A 67 17.87 -5.81 -6.08
CA ARG A 67 19.15 -5.59 -6.80
C ARG A 67 20.27 -5.21 -5.82
N VAL A 68 19.99 -4.32 -4.87
CA VAL A 68 20.94 -3.95 -3.81
C VAL A 68 21.31 -5.16 -2.96
N ALA A 69 20.36 -6.02 -2.59
CA ALA A 69 20.63 -7.25 -1.86
C ALA A 69 21.59 -8.18 -2.62
N GLY A 70 21.40 -8.32 -3.94
CA GLY A 70 22.30 -9.05 -4.82
C GLY A 70 23.72 -8.47 -4.82
N ALA A 71 23.86 -7.15 -4.93
CA ALA A 71 25.16 -6.47 -4.90
C ALA A 71 25.86 -6.62 -3.53
N ILE A 72 25.13 -6.54 -2.42
CA ILE A 72 25.68 -6.79 -1.08
C ILE A 72 26.21 -8.23 -0.98
N ASN A 73 25.46 -9.21 -1.53
CA ASN A 73 25.87 -10.61 -1.51
C ASN A 73 27.16 -10.82 -2.32
N ALA A 74 27.25 -10.26 -3.53
CA ALA A 74 28.46 -10.32 -4.36
C ALA A 74 29.69 -9.72 -3.66
N ARG A 75 29.53 -8.56 -2.99
CA ARG A 75 30.61 -7.96 -2.20
C ARG A 75 31.04 -8.80 -0.99
N LEU A 76 30.09 -9.51 -0.38
CA LEU A 76 30.39 -10.39 0.73
C LEU A 76 31.20 -11.62 0.32
N GLU A 77 31.11 -12.06 -0.94
CA GLU A 77 31.99 -13.12 -1.49
C GLU A 77 33.45 -12.68 -1.49
N GLY A 78 33.71 -11.42 -1.89
CA GLY A 78 35.06 -10.83 -1.86
C GLY A 78 35.52 -10.41 -0.45
N SER A 79 34.60 -10.11 0.45
CA SER A 79 34.88 -9.62 1.79
C SER A 79 34.03 -10.31 2.88
N PRO A 80 34.19 -11.63 3.09
CA PRO A 80 33.27 -12.43 3.94
C PRO A 80 33.33 -12.07 5.42
N LYS A 81 34.33 -11.30 5.87
CA LYS A 81 34.46 -10.85 7.26
C LYS A 81 33.88 -9.45 7.53
N SER A 82 33.44 -8.71 6.49
CA SER A 82 32.91 -7.36 6.63
C SER A 82 31.66 -7.33 7.51
N ARG A 83 31.77 -6.72 8.68
CA ARG A 83 30.65 -6.53 9.62
C ARG A 83 29.59 -5.56 9.08
N PRO A 84 29.95 -4.42 8.46
CA PRO A 84 28.95 -3.51 7.87
C PRO A 84 28.10 -4.20 6.81
N LEU A 85 28.70 -4.93 5.84
CA LEU A 85 28.00 -5.63 4.79
C LEU A 85 27.08 -6.75 5.32
N LYS A 86 27.52 -7.51 6.35
CA LYS A 86 26.67 -8.53 6.98
C LYS A 86 25.45 -7.91 7.67
N ARG A 87 25.63 -6.77 8.33
CA ARG A 87 24.54 -6.04 8.96
C ARG A 87 23.57 -5.49 7.91
N ALA A 88 24.11 -4.91 6.83
CA ALA A 88 23.33 -4.40 5.71
C ALA A 88 22.50 -5.52 5.05
N LYS A 89 23.13 -6.66 4.71
CA LYS A 89 22.42 -7.84 4.19
C LYS A 89 21.23 -8.22 5.04
N ARG A 90 21.46 -8.41 6.34
CA ARG A 90 20.41 -8.81 7.29
C ARG A 90 19.25 -7.81 7.32
N LEU A 91 19.55 -6.51 7.32
CA LEU A 91 18.52 -5.47 7.38
C LEU A 91 17.74 -5.37 6.07
N VAL A 92 18.46 -5.42 4.94
CA VAL A 92 17.84 -5.36 3.61
C VAL A 92 16.93 -6.58 3.38
N GLU A 93 17.45 -7.79 3.59
CA GLU A 93 16.70 -9.02 3.29
C GLU A 93 15.58 -9.33 4.28
N ARG A 94 15.75 -8.97 5.57
CA ARG A 94 14.78 -9.34 6.62
C ARG A 94 13.82 -8.25 7.05
N ASP A 95 14.12 -6.99 6.76
CA ASP A 95 13.25 -5.85 7.12
C ASP A 95 12.82 -5.05 5.90
N PHE A 96 13.75 -4.49 5.13
CA PHE A 96 13.40 -3.53 4.08
C PHE A 96 12.64 -4.15 2.93
N LEU A 97 13.15 -5.24 2.36
CA LEU A 97 12.55 -5.90 1.20
C LEU A 97 11.14 -6.43 1.50
N PRO A 98 10.90 -7.25 2.54
CA PRO A 98 9.56 -7.76 2.81
C PRO A 98 8.53 -6.67 3.13
N ARG A 99 8.98 -5.55 3.74
CA ARG A 99 8.09 -4.43 4.04
C ARG A 99 7.71 -3.64 2.80
N LEU A 100 8.65 -3.41 1.87
CA LEU A 100 8.36 -2.75 0.59
C LEU A 100 7.40 -3.59 -0.23
N GLU A 101 7.66 -4.89 -0.38
CA GLU A 101 6.75 -5.83 -1.03
C GLU A 101 5.35 -5.79 -0.43
N GLY A 102 5.25 -5.77 0.91
CA GLY A 102 3.99 -5.67 1.62
C GLY A 102 3.26 -4.34 1.39
N TYR A 103 3.97 -3.23 1.23
CA TYR A 103 3.36 -1.94 0.90
C TYR A 103 2.91 -1.89 -0.56
N GLU A 104 3.71 -2.39 -1.50
CA GLU A 104 3.36 -2.48 -2.92
C GLU A 104 2.13 -3.34 -3.14
N SER A 105 2.09 -4.52 -2.53
CA SER A 105 0.94 -5.41 -2.57
C SER A 105 -0.34 -4.73 -2.06
N ARG A 106 -0.25 -4.01 -0.93
CA ARG A 106 -1.42 -3.30 -0.37
C ARG A 106 -1.87 -2.15 -1.25
N VAL A 107 -0.96 -1.39 -1.85
CA VAL A 107 -1.31 -0.32 -2.79
C VAL A 107 -2.00 -0.89 -4.03
N ALA A 108 -1.49 -2.00 -4.57
CA ALA A 108 -2.10 -2.70 -5.69
C ALA A 108 -3.50 -3.23 -5.35
N GLU A 109 -3.66 -3.85 -4.17
CA GLU A 109 -4.94 -4.37 -3.67
C GLU A 109 -5.99 -3.27 -3.44
N ILE A 110 -5.58 -2.11 -2.89
CA ILE A 110 -6.46 -0.95 -2.76
C ILE A 110 -6.92 -0.45 -4.13
N GLY A 111 -6.08 -0.51 -5.16
CA GLY A 111 -6.43 -0.07 -6.53
C GLY A 111 -6.58 1.45 -6.67
N GLY A 112 -6.76 1.97 -7.87
CA GLY A 112 -6.75 3.42 -8.16
C GLY A 112 -7.95 4.24 -7.69
N GLY A 113 -9.04 3.61 -7.26
CA GLY A 113 -10.31 4.30 -7.00
C GLY A 113 -10.74 4.38 -5.54
N ARG A 114 -10.00 3.76 -4.62
CA ARG A 114 -10.36 3.63 -3.20
C ARG A 114 -9.33 4.28 -2.29
N GLY A 115 -9.78 4.77 -1.13
CA GLY A 115 -8.91 5.29 -0.08
C GLY A 115 -8.55 4.25 1.00
N SER A 116 -9.23 3.10 1.01
CA SER A 116 -9.07 2.08 2.06
C SER A 116 -9.62 0.73 1.62
N LEU A 117 -9.23 -0.32 2.35
CA LEU A 117 -9.84 -1.66 2.29
C LEU A 117 -9.97 -2.25 3.71
N SER A 118 -10.81 -3.26 3.85
CA SER A 118 -10.85 -4.11 5.04
C SER A 118 -9.95 -5.34 4.84
N LYS A 119 -9.23 -5.77 5.88
CA LYS A 119 -8.40 -6.98 5.79
C LYS A 119 -9.22 -8.28 5.74
N THR A 120 -10.46 -8.24 6.24
CA THR A 120 -11.36 -9.39 6.28
C THR A 120 -12.31 -9.45 5.10
N ASP A 121 -12.43 -8.34 4.37
CA ASP A 121 -13.16 -8.23 3.11
C ASP A 121 -12.43 -7.19 2.24
N PRO A 122 -11.44 -7.60 1.42
CA PRO A 122 -10.62 -6.68 0.63
C PRO A 122 -11.40 -5.85 -0.38
N ASP A 123 -12.58 -6.29 -0.79
CA ASP A 123 -13.44 -5.56 -1.72
C ASP A 123 -14.24 -4.45 -1.05
N ALA A 124 -14.47 -4.54 0.27
CA ALA A 124 -15.18 -3.51 1.02
C ALA A 124 -14.30 -2.27 1.24
N THR A 125 -14.91 -1.11 1.11
CA THR A 125 -14.27 0.19 1.35
C THR A 125 -14.88 0.84 2.59
N PHE A 126 -14.06 1.50 3.40
CA PHE A 126 -14.55 2.25 4.56
C PHE A 126 -15.29 3.51 4.10
N MET A 127 -16.55 3.60 4.49
CA MET A 127 -17.43 4.71 4.14
C MET A 127 -18.39 5.05 5.27
N ARG A 128 -18.86 6.29 5.32
CA ARG A 128 -19.92 6.71 6.21
C ARG A 128 -21.25 6.16 5.68
N MET A 129 -21.96 5.42 6.50
CA MET A 129 -23.27 4.88 6.14
C MET A 129 -24.35 5.97 6.11
N LYS A 130 -25.42 5.79 5.31
CA LYS A 130 -26.58 6.72 5.30
C LYS A 130 -27.31 6.69 6.67
N GLU A 131 -27.50 5.50 7.20
CA GLU A 131 -28.12 5.32 8.51
C GLU A 131 -27.03 5.22 9.59
N ASP A 132 -26.80 6.32 10.27
CA ASP A 132 -25.92 6.41 11.44
C ASP A 132 -26.79 6.60 12.69
N HIS A 133 -27.32 5.49 13.21
CA HIS A 133 -28.18 5.49 14.40
C HIS A 133 -27.53 6.11 15.63
N MET A 134 -26.19 6.11 15.67
CA MET A 134 -25.43 6.68 16.80
C MET A 134 -25.08 8.15 16.57
N GLY A 135 -25.28 8.69 15.37
CA GLY A 135 -24.98 10.08 15.02
C GLY A 135 -23.51 10.48 15.17
N ASN A 136 -22.60 9.50 15.25
CA ASN A 136 -21.17 9.74 15.54
C ASN A 136 -20.28 9.77 14.29
N GLY A 137 -20.86 9.62 13.11
CA GLY A 137 -20.14 9.63 11.84
C GLY A 137 -19.20 8.44 11.63
N GLN A 138 -19.44 7.33 12.33
CA GLN A 138 -18.60 6.14 12.27
C GLN A 138 -18.47 5.62 10.85
N LEU A 139 -17.23 5.32 10.46
CA LEU A 139 -16.93 4.64 9.21
C LEU A 139 -17.12 3.13 9.38
N LYS A 140 -17.77 2.51 8.38
CA LYS A 140 -17.93 1.07 8.31
C LYS A 140 -17.43 0.55 6.98
N ALA A 141 -16.93 -0.68 6.96
CA ALA A 141 -16.63 -1.36 5.71
C ALA A 141 -17.95 -1.64 4.97
N GLY A 142 -18.02 -1.30 3.70
CA GLY A 142 -19.27 -1.45 2.95
C GLY A 142 -19.10 -1.24 1.47
N TYR A 143 -20.23 -1.32 0.81
CA TYR A 143 -20.39 -1.18 -0.64
C TYR A 143 -21.40 -0.08 -0.94
N ASN A 144 -21.19 0.63 -2.02
CA ASN A 144 -22.16 1.56 -2.58
C ASN A 144 -22.93 0.87 -3.69
N VAL A 145 -24.22 0.63 -3.46
CA VAL A 145 -25.12 -0.02 -4.41
C VAL A 145 -25.93 1.06 -5.12
N GLN A 146 -25.85 1.10 -6.44
CA GLN A 146 -26.68 1.96 -7.27
C GLN A 146 -27.80 1.16 -7.89
N VAL A 147 -29.04 1.62 -7.77
CA VAL A 147 -30.24 0.94 -8.26
C VAL A 147 -30.97 1.83 -9.24
N GLY A 148 -31.19 1.33 -10.45
CA GLY A 148 -32.06 1.94 -11.44
C GLY A 148 -33.46 1.33 -11.39
N THR A 149 -34.50 2.17 -11.28
CA THR A 149 -35.89 1.70 -11.26
C THR A 149 -36.70 2.34 -12.39
N GLN A 150 -37.61 1.57 -12.94
CA GLN A 150 -38.60 2.03 -13.91
C GLN A 150 -39.96 1.42 -13.58
N ASN A 151 -40.99 2.25 -13.44
CA ASN A 151 -42.34 1.81 -13.11
C ASN A 151 -42.38 0.92 -11.83
N GLN A 152 -41.63 1.30 -10.80
CA GLN A 152 -41.51 0.56 -9.51
C GLN A 152 -40.81 -0.81 -9.63
N VAL A 153 -40.23 -1.13 -10.78
CA VAL A 153 -39.45 -2.35 -10.99
C VAL A 153 -37.96 -2.00 -11.02
N VAL A 154 -37.13 -2.77 -10.34
CA VAL A 154 -35.66 -2.65 -10.44
C VAL A 154 -35.25 -3.19 -11.81
N VAL A 155 -34.69 -2.32 -12.65
CA VAL A 155 -34.23 -2.68 -14.00
C VAL A 155 -32.73 -2.89 -14.07
N HIS A 156 -31.99 -2.30 -13.14
CA HIS A 156 -30.54 -2.42 -13.09
C HIS A 156 -30.01 -2.20 -11.66
N ALA A 157 -28.92 -2.88 -11.30
CA ALA A 157 -28.21 -2.68 -10.06
C ALA A 157 -26.69 -2.84 -10.29
N THR A 158 -25.89 -1.94 -9.72
CA THR A 158 -24.41 -2.01 -9.74
C THR A 158 -23.84 -1.84 -8.35
N LEU A 159 -22.71 -2.50 -8.13
CA LEU A 159 -21.96 -2.47 -6.88
C LEU A 159 -20.65 -1.70 -7.08
N HIS A 160 -20.41 -0.72 -6.21
CA HIS A 160 -19.22 0.12 -6.29
C HIS A 160 -18.44 0.13 -4.97
N GLN A 161 -17.12 0.13 -5.10
CA GLN A 161 -16.19 0.23 -3.97
C GLN A 161 -15.87 1.69 -3.58
N ARG A 162 -16.64 2.65 -4.09
CA ARG A 162 -16.45 4.10 -3.87
C ARG A 162 -17.55 4.64 -2.97
N PRO A 163 -17.21 5.46 -1.95
CA PRO A 163 -18.21 5.99 -1.02
C PRO A 163 -19.12 7.07 -1.62
N GLY A 164 -18.72 7.73 -2.71
CA GLY A 164 -19.48 8.82 -3.33
C GLY A 164 -20.30 8.36 -4.53
N ASP A 165 -21.57 8.80 -4.60
CA ASP A 165 -22.51 8.42 -5.66
C ASP A 165 -22.17 9.05 -7.01
N THR A 166 -21.63 10.29 -7.02
CA THR A 166 -21.30 11.04 -8.23
C THR A 166 -20.36 10.28 -9.17
N ALA A 167 -19.39 9.57 -8.61
CA ALA A 167 -18.43 8.79 -9.39
C ALA A 167 -18.98 7.42 -9.84
N CYS A 168 -20.17 7.03 -9.36
CA CYS A 168 -20.84 5.77 -9.70
C CYS A 168 -21.90 5.95 -10.80
N ALA A 169 -22.34 7.18 -11.05
CA ALA A 169 -23.41 7.46 -12.00
C ALA A 169 -23.02 7.24 -13.49
N VAL A 170 -21.74 7.45 -13.83
CA VAL A 170 -21.25 7.30 -15.22
C VAL A 170 -21.08 5.83 -15.63
N PRO A 171 -20.60 4.90 -14.79
CA PRO A 171 -20.54 3.47 -15.10
C PRO A 171 -21.89 2.76 -15.03
N HIS A 172 -22.93 3.43 -14.52
CA HIS A 172 -24.29 2.87 -14.37
C HIS A 172 -25.12 3.12 -15.61
#